data_645ac13e8633c728485b6f7e23f2340e
#
_entry.id   645ac13e8633c728485b6f7e23f2340e
#
_cell.length_a   1.000
_cell.length_b   1.000
_cell.length_c   1.000
_cell.angle_alpha   90.00
_cell.angle_beta   90.00
_cell.angle_gamma   90.00
#
_symmetry.space_group_name_H-M   'P 1'
#
loop_
_entity.id
_entity.type
_entity.pdbx_description
1 polymer ?
#
loop_
_entity_poly.entity_id
_entity_poly.type
_entity_poly.pdbx_seq_one_letter_code
_entity_poly.pdbx_strand_id
1 'polypeptide(L)'
;MTIKIKTSEEIEKLRVAGQLAANVLDMIAPHMKPGASTGELNQLMHDYMTNELEVVPATLNYHGFPASSCISINQVVCHGIPDFNKKLKKGDIVNIDVTVIKDGYHGDTSMMFEIGEVKPFAHRLSQVARECLWLGIEQVKPNATLYDVAKAIQTHAEANNYSVVREYCGHGIGAEFHEEPQVLHYAAEELKDIVLKPGMVFTIEPMINLGKADVKLLPDNWTVVTKDRKLSAQWEHTLAVTEDGYEIFTMRQGETPFLPE
;
A
#
# COMPACT_ATOMS: atom_id res chain seq x y z
N MET A 1 10.28 5.74 -19.66
CA MET A 1 9.56 7.01 -19.33
C MET A 1 10.47 7.81 -18.41
N THR A 2 10.25 9.11 -18.23
CA THR A 2 11.14 9.94 -17.40
C THR A 2 10.54 10.11 -16.01
N ILE A 3 11.33 9.92 -14.96
CA ILE A 3 10.91 10.17 -13.57
C ILE A 3 10.65 11.67 -13.42
N LYS A 4 9.45 12.03 -12.93
CA LYS A 4 9.04 13.42 -12.72
C LYS A 4 9.54 13.91 -11.36
N ILE A 5 10.20 15.08 -11.35
CA ILE A 5 10.51 15.81 -10.14
C ILE A 5 9.39 16.81 -9.90
N LYS A 6 8.73 16.67 -8.77
CA LYS A 6 7.56 17.50 -8.41
C LYS A 6 8.00 18.89 -7.94
N THR A 7 7.27 19.90 -8.35
CA THR A 7 7.40 21.26 -7.84
C THR A 7 6.85 21.35 -6.41
N SER A 8 7.18 22.43 -5.69
CA SER A 8 6.65 22.64 -4.33
C SER A 8 5.13 22.74 -4.30
N GLU A 9 4.48 23.27 -5.36
CA GLU A 9 3.02 23.31 -5.48
C GLU A 9 2.42 21.92 -5.65
N GLU A 10 3.04 21.06 -6.48
CA GLU A 10 2.61 19.67 -6.68
C GLU A 10 2.80 18.84 -5.42
N ILE A 11 3.90 19.04 -4.68
CA ILE A 11 4.15 18.40 -3.38
C ILE A 11 3.03 18.74 -2.39
N GLU A 12 2.60 20.03 -2.33
CA GLU A 12 1.51 20.43 -1.44
C GLU A 12 0.19 19.75 -1.79
N LYS A 13 -0.15 19.66 -3.08
CA LYS A 13 -1.36 18.97 -3.54
C LYS A 13 -1.29 17.46 -3.23
N LEU A 14 -0.13 16.83 -3.40
CA LEU A 14 0.09 15.43 -3.06
C LEU A 14 0.00 15.17 -1.55
N ARG A 15 0.52 16.08 -0.74
CA ARG A 15 0.40 16.02 0.73
C ARG A 15 -1.07 16.07 1.15
N VAL A 16 -1.86 16.96 0.58
CA VAL A 16 -3.31 17.05 0.85
C VAL A 16 -4.02 15.76 0.42
N ALA A 17 -3.77 15.27 -0.81
CA ALA A 17 -4.39 14.04 -1.30
C ALA A 17 -3.99 12.82 -0.43
N GLY A 18 -2.70 12.71 -0.06
CA GLY A 18 -2.20 11.63 0.80
C GLY A 18 -2.85 11.63 2.18
N GLN A 19 -2.98 12.80 2.81
CA GLN A 19 -3.65 12.90 4.10
C GLN A 19 -5.14 12.53 4.01
N LEU A 20 -5.82 12.90 2.91
CA LEU A 20 -7.21 12.53 2.68
C LEU A 20 -7.37 11.01 2.49
N ALA A 21 -6.44 10.35 1.80
CA ALA A 21 -6.41 8.89 1.71
C ALA A 21 -6.21 8.23 3.08
N ALA A 22 -5.27 8.72 3.89
CA ALA A 22 -5.06 8.23 5.25
C ALA A 22 -6.32 8.36 6.12
N ASN A 23 -7.05 9.48 6.01
CA ASN A 23 -8.30 9.70 6.74
C ASN A 23 -9.39 8.65 6.40
N VAL A 24 -9.41 8.12 5.17
CA VAL A 24 -10.33 7.03 4.79
C VAL A 24 -10.03 5.76 5.58
N LEU A 25 -8.74 5.42 5.76
CA LEU A 25 -8.33 4.26 6.55
C LEU A 25 -8.64 4.43 8.04
N ASP A 26 -8.44 5.63 8.58
CA ASP A 26 -8.81 5.95 9.96
C ASP A 26 -10.33 5.87 10.17
N MET A 27 -11.12 6.37 9.23
CA MET A 27 -12.59 6.31 9.27
C MET A 27 -13.12 4.89 9.24
N ILE A 28 -12.56 4.01 8.41
CA ILE A 28 -13.06 2.64 8.26
C ILE A 28 -12.64 1.71 9.41
N ALA A 29 -11.57 2.03 10.14
CA ALA A 29 -11.00 1.19 11.18
C ALA A 29 -12.03 0.65 12.21
N PRO A 30 -12.94 1.45 12.81
CA PRO A 30 -13.93 0.96 13.76
C PRO A 30 -14.99 0.02 13.14
N HIS A 31 -15.08 -0.05 11.81
CA HIS A 31 -16.01 -0.92 11.08
C HIS A 31 -15.40 -2.29 10.75
N MET A 32 -14.07 -2.45 10.94
CA MET A 32 -13.34 -3.68 10.65
C MET A 32 -13.56 -4.73 11.74
N LYS A 33 -14.68 -5.47 11.64
CA LYS A 33 -15.13 -6.45 12.65
C LYS A 33 -15.74 -7.69 12.01
N PRO A 34 -15.77 -8.83 12.74
CA PRO A 34 -16.44 -10.03 12.26
C PRO A 34 -17.89 -9.77 11.83
N GLY A 35 -18.28 -10.30 10.68
CA GLY A 35 -19.61 -10.14 10.09
C GLY A 35 -19.77 -8.92 9.18
N ALA A 36 -18.86 -7.95 9.19
CA ALA A 36 -18.89 -6.84 8.23
C ALA A 36 -18.73 -7.36 6.80
N SER A 37 -19.55 -6.88 5.89
CA SER A 37 -19.48 -7.22 4.47
C SER A 37 -18.43 -6.35 3.78
N THR A 38 -17.59 -6.93 2.91
CA THR A 38 -16.60 -6.14 2.18
C THR A 38 -17.23 -5.15 1.21
N GLY A 39 -18.40 -5.49 0.65
CA GLY A 39 -19.19 -4.56 -0.17
C GLY A 39 -19.73 -3.37 0.64
N GLU A 40 -20.25 -3.61 1.87
CA GLU A 40 -20.70 -2.54 2.77
C GLU A 40 -19.53 -1.65 3.22
N LEU A 41 -18.36 -2.23 3.53
CA LEU A 41 -17.17 -1.47 3.87
C LEU A 41 -16.71 -0.58 2.70
N ASN A 42 -16.70 -1.11 1.48
CA ASN A 42 -16.41 -0.31 0.29
C ASN A 42 -17.43 0.83 0.10
N GLN A 43 -18.71 0.57 0.33
CA GLN A 43 -19.75 1.61 0.23
C GLN A 43 -19.54 2.73 1.25
N LEU A 44 -19.23 2.39 2.51
CA LEU A 44 -18.90 3.37 3.55
C LEU A 44 -17.69 4.23 3.16
N MET A 45 -16.63 3.63 2.63
CA MET A 45 -15.45 4.37 2.16
C MET A 45 -15.80 5.25 0.95
N HIS A 46 -16.58 4.73 -0.01
CA HIS A 46 -17.04 5.50 -1.17
C HIS A 46 -17.83 6.74 -0.73
N ASP A 47 -18.81 6.56 0.16
CA ASP A 47 -19.67 7.65 0.64
C ASP A 47 -18.85 8.69 1.42
N TYR A 48 -17.91 8.26 2.25
CA TYR A 48 -17.01 9.16 2.96
C TYR A 48 -16.10 9.96 2.02
N MET A 49 -15.48 9.31 1.03
CA MET A 49 -14.67 9.96 0.01
C MET A 49 -15.46 11.02 -0.76
N THR A 50 -16.67 10.66 -1.22
CA THR A 50 -17.44 11.52 -2.15
C THR A 50 -18.23 12.60 -1.44
N ASN A 51 -18.83 12.31 -0.28
CA ASN A 51 -19.80 13.22 0.37
C ASN A 51 -19.17 14.05 1.50
N GLU A 52 -18.13 13.53 2.18
CA GLU A 52 -17.51 14.23 3.31
C GLU A 52 -16.15 14.83 2.95
N LEU A 53 -15.28 14.07 2.25
CA LEU A 53 -13.97 14.58 1.84
C LEU A 53 -14.00 15.33 0.50
N GLU A 54 -15.08 15.18 -0.27
CA GLU A 54 -15.22 15.77 -1.61
C GLU A 54 -14.03 15.44 -2.52
N VAL A 55 -13.66 14.14 -2.54
CA VAL A 55 -12.59 13.58 -3.38
C VAL A 55 -13.15 12.55 -4.35
N VAL A 56 -12.39 12.25 -5.40
CA VAL A 56 -12.75 11.20 -6.36
C VAL A 56 -12.03 9.90 -5.94
N PRO A 57 -12.78 8.76 -5.76
CA PRO A 57 -12.14 7.45 -5.58
C PRO A 57 -11.40 7.05 -6.86
N ALA A 58 -10.06 7.02 -6.81
CA ALA A 58 -9.24 6.83 -8.01
C ALA A 58 -9.32 5.41 -8.59
N THR A 59 -9.55 4.41 -7.74
CA THR A 59 -9.65 3.00 -8.17
C THR A 59 -10.94 2.71 -8.94
N LEU A 60 -12.03 3.44 -8.66
CA LEU A 60 -13.33 3.20 -9.31
C LEU A 60 -13.25 3.46 -10.81
N ASN A 61 -13.51 2.43 -11.61
CA ASN A 61 -13.40 2.42 -13.07
C ASN A 61 -11.97 2.56 -13.63
N TYR A 62 -10.94 2.56 -12.77
CA TYR A 62 -9.56 2.54 -13.24
C TYR A 62 -9.29 1.22 -13.99
N HIS A 63 -9.05 1.31 -15.31
CA HIS A 63 -8.96 0.15 -16.21
C HIS A 63 -10.10 -0.88 -16.04
N GLY A 64 -11.28 -0.43 -15.58
CA GLY A 64 -12.45 -1.27 -15.38
C GLY A 64 -12.54 -1.92 -13.98
N PHE A 65 -11.73 -1.51 -13.00
CA PHE A 65 -11.89 -1.96 -11.62
C PHE A 65 -13.24 -1.50 -11.05
N PRO A 66 -14.05 -2.39 -10.44
CA PRO A 66 -15.46 -2.10 -10.18
C PRO A 66 -15.74 -1.41 -8.84
N ALA A 67 -14.73 -1.04 -8.05
CA ALA A 67 -14.91 -0.58 -6.68
C ALA A 67 -14.03 0.64 -6.34
N SER A 68 -14.36 1.32 -5.24
CA SER A 68 -13.67 2.52 -4.76
C SER A 68 -12.49 2.22 -3.83
N SER A 69 -12.29 0.95 -3.49
CA SER A 69 -11.19 0.46 -2.66
C SER A 69 -10.87 -0.98 -3.01
N CYS A 70 -9.64 -1.43 -2.76
CA CYS A 70 -9.31 -2.84 -2.79
C CYS A 70 -9.41 -3.41 -1.36
N ILE A 71 -10.04 -4.60 -1.22
CA ILE A 71 -10.17 -5.29 0.07
C ILE A 71 -9.64 -6.71 -0.08
N SER A 72 -8.42 -6.93 0.40
CA SER A 72 -7.65 -8.17 0.19
C SER A 72 -7.59 -8.97 1.50
N ILE A 73 -8.20 -10.18 1.52
CA ILE A 73 -8.36 -11.01 2.71
C ILE A 73 -7.43 -12.22 2.63
N ASN A 74 -6.65 -12.45 3.69
CA ASN A 74 -5.81 -13.64 3.91
C ASN A 74 -4.81 -13.92 2.77
N GLN A 75 -5.12 -14.87 1.88
CA GLN A 75 -4.26 -15.25 0.74
C GLN A 75 -4.40 -14.30 -0.47
N VAL A 76 -5.26 -13.33 -0.41
CA VAL A 76 -5.35 -12.28 -1.45
C VAL A 76 -4.20 -11.30 -1.21
N VAL A 77 -3.34 -11.17 -2.22
CA VAL A 77 -2.14 -10.34 -2.17
C VAL A 77 -2.48 -8.88 -2.37
N CYS A 78 -3.24 -8.57 -3.43
CA CYS A 78 -3.69 -7.22 -3.76
C CYS A 78 -4.92 -7.27 -4.68
N HIS A 79 -5.52 -6.12 -4.94
CA HIS A 79 -6.64 -5.89 -5.86
C HIS A 79 -7.87 -6.76 -5.56
N GLY A 80 -8.09 -7.11 -4.29
CA GLY A 80 -9.29 -7.85 -3.88
C GLY A 80 -10.55 -7.02 -4.16
N ILE A 81 -11.49 -7.58 -4.97
CA ILE A 81 -12.74 -6.92 -5.29
C ILE A 81 -13.72 -7.07 -4.11
N PRO A 82 -14.25 -5.95 -3.57
CA PRO A 82 -15.31 -5.97 -2.55
C PRO A 82 -16.59 -6.67 -3.05
N ASP A 83 -17.26 -7.41 -2.16
CA ASP A 83 -18.50 -8.14 -2.46
C ASP A 83 -19.45 -8.08 -1.25
N PHE A 84 -20.71 -7.72 -1.47
CA PHE A 84 -21.74 -7.65 -0.42
C PHE A 84 -22.00 -8.99 0.26
N ASN A 85 -21.75 -10.09 -0.41
CA ASN A 85 -21.91 -11.44 0.14
C ASN A 85 -20.67 -11.95 0.90
N LYS A 86 -19.52 -11.29 0.76
CA LYS A 86 -18.27 -11.69 1.39
C LYS A 86 -18.11 -11.00 2.74
N LYS A 87 -18.29 -11.76 3.82
CA LYS A 87 -18.20 -11.26 5.20
C LYS A 87 -16.87 -11.59 5.83
N LEU A 88 -16.32 -10.62 6.57
CA LEU A 88 -15.14 -10.80 7.40
C LEU A 88 -15.41 -11.79 8.53
N LYS A 89 -14.44 -12.63 8.86
CA LYS A 89 -14.52 -13.65 9.90
C LYS A 89 -13.50 -13.37 10.98
N LYS A 90 -13.80 -13.75 12.23
CA LYS A 90 -12.80 -13.75 13.30
C LYS A 90 -11.58 -14.58 12.87
N GLY A 91 -10.39 -13.98 12.98
CA GLY A 91 -9.13 -14.59 12.59
C GLY A 91 -8.63 -14.21 11.19
N ASP A 92 -9.43 -13.47 10.39
CA ASP A 92 -8.96 -12.91 9.12
C ASP A 92 -7.95 -11.78 9.35
N ILE A 93 -6.97 -11.69 8.46
CA ILE A 93 -6.17 -10.49 8.24
C ILE A 93 -6.60 -9.86 6.91
N VAL A 94 -6.74 -8.56 6.88
CA VAL A 94 -7.33 -7.82 5.74
C VAL A 94 -6.51 -6.61 5.43
N ASN A 95 -6.04 -6.50 4.18
CA ASN A 95 -5.52 -5.25 3.66
C ASN A 95 -6.69 -4.44 3.09
N ILE A 96 -6.77 -3.16 3.44
CA ILE A 96 -7.56 -2.15 2.74
C ILE A 96 -6.61 -1.17 2.09
N ASP A 97 -6.84 -0.96 0.81
CA ASP A 97 -6.04 -0.12 -0.06
C ASP A 97 -6.94 0.90 -0.74
N VAL A 98 -6.60 2.18 -0.60
CA VAL A 98 -7.41 3.31 -1.03
C VAL A 98 -6.56 4.36 -1.72
N THR A 99 -7.06 4.80 -2.88
CA THR A 99 -6.48 5.91 -3.61
C THR A 99 -7.55 6.97 -3.86
N VAL A 100 -7.23 8.21 -3.58
CA VAL A 100 -8.12 9.35 -3.83
C VAL A 100 -7.48 10.34 -4.79
N ILE A 101 -8.33 11.11 -5.51
CA ILE A 101 -7.90 12.26 -6.31
C ILE A 101 -8.45 13.52 -5.68
N LYS A 102 -7.54 14.46 -5.33
CA LYS A 102 -7.89 15.83 -4.91
C LYS A 102 -7.14 16.82 -5.78
N ASP A 103 -7.86 17.78 -6.36
CA ASP A 103 -7.28 18.84 -7.21
C ASP A 103 -6.34 18.33 -8.31
N GLY A 104 -6.68 17.16 -8.89
CA GLY A 104 -5.94 16.51 -9.98
C GLY A 104 -4.70 15.72 -9.54
N TYR A 105 -4.49 15.49 -8.24
CA TYR A 105 -3.37 14.72 -7.70
C TYR A 105 -3.85 13.52 -6.88
N HIS A 106 -3.09 12.42 -6.93
CA HIS A 106 -3.43 11.16 -6.27
C HIS A 106 -2.77 11.07 -4.89
N GLY A 107 -3.49 10.51 -3.93
CA GLY A 107 -2.96 10.06 -2.65
C GLY A 107 -3.31 8.59 -2.47
N ASP A 108 -2.31 7.76 -2.19
CA ASP A 108 -2.41 6.30 -2.19
C ASP A 108 -1.82 5.71 -0.92
N THR A 109 -2.56 4.80 -0.27
CA THR A 109 -2.09 4.14 0.95
C THR A 109 -2.89 2.91 1.28
N SER A 110 -2.24 1.94 1.92
CA SER A 110 -2.91 0.75 2.43
C SER A 110 -2.45 0.36 3.84
N MET A 111 -3.31 -0.36 4.56
CA MET A 111 -2.94 -0.95 5.86
C MET A 111 -3.63 -2.27 6.11
N MET A 112 -3.05 -3.05 7.04
CA MET A 112 -3.61 -4.30 7.51
C MET A 112 -4.52 -4.10 8.72
N PHE A 113 -5.62 -4.86 8.72
CA PHE A 113 -6.55 -4.99 9.85
C PHE A 113 -6.62 -6.44 10.31
N GLU A 114 -6.61 -6.65 11.61
CA GLU A 114 -6.82 -7.95 12.24
C GLU A 114 -8.27 -8.06 12.72
N ILE A 115 -9.00 -9.05 12.25
CA ILE A 115 -10.43 -9.19 12.52
C ILE A 115 -10.66 -10.02 13.78
N GLY A 116 -10.80 -9.33 14.91
CA GLY A 116 -10.83 -9.95 16.24
C GLY A 116 -9.49 -10.59 16.58
N GLU A 117 -9.51 -11.72 17.28
CA GLU A 117 -8.30 -12.45 17.64
C GLU A 117 -7.79 -13.28 16.45
N VAL A 118 -6.61 -12.96 15.97
CA VAL A 118 -5.93 -13.70 14.89
C VAL A 118 -4.90 -14.69 15.44
N LYS A 119 -4.47 -15.62 14.61
CA LYS A 119 -3.42 -16.58 15.01
C LYS A 119 -2.06 -15.86 15.09
N PRO A 120 -1.16 -16.27 16.02
CA PRO A 120 0.14 -15.60 16.21
C PRO A 120 0.97 -15.46 14.93
N PHE A 121 0.95 -16.45 14.04
CA PHE A 121 1.68 -16.38 12.78
C PHE A 121 1.08 -15.36 11.80
N ALA A 122 -0.24 -15.12 11.84
CA ALA A 122 -0.90 -14.11 11.00
C ALA A 122 -0.58 -12.69 11.52
N HIS A 123 -0.63 -12.50 12.83
CA HIS A 123 -0.18 -11.27 13.50
C HIS A 123 1.30 -10.98 13.16
N ARG A 124 2.19 -11.98 13.31
CA ARG A 124 3.62 -11.79 13.00
C ARG A 124 3.84 -11.43 11.53
N LEU A 125 3.10 -12.04 10.59
CA LEU A 125 3.20 -11.68 9.18
C LEU A 125 2.82 -10.21 8.93
N SER A 126 1.70 -9.75 9.49
CA SER A 126 1.28 -8.34 9.38
C SER A 126 2.30 -7.39 9.97
N GLN A 127 2.88 -7.73 11.14
CA GLN A 127 3.95 -6.95 11.77
C GLN A 127 5.19 -6.87 10.89
N VAL A 128 5.68 -8.02 10.36
CA VAL A 128 6.88 -8.03 9.51
C VAL A 128 6.65 -7.26 8.21
N ALA A 129 5.46 -7.33 7.62
CA ALA A 129 5.13 -6.53 6.44
C ALA A 129 5.21 -5.02 6.76
N ARG A 130 4.71 -4.60 7.94
CA ARG A 130 4.85 -3.22 8.41
C ARG A 130 6.32 -2.85 8.68
N GLU A 131 7.06 -3.72 9.33
CA GLU A 131 8.50 -3.54 9.57
C GLU A 131 9.25 -3.38 8.24
N CYS A 132 8.94 -4.18 7.22
CA CYS A 132 9.50 -4.08 5.86
C CYS A 132 9.24 -2.71 5.24
N LEU A 133 8.01 -2.20 5.33
CA LEU A 133 7.65 -0.87 4.84
C LEU A 133 8.54 0.20 5.48
N TRP A 134 8.62 0.24 6.81
CA TRP A 134 9.38 1.25 7.53
C TRP A 134 10.89 1.15 7.28
N LEU A 135 11.45 -0.06 7.22
CA LEU A 135 12.86 -0.27 6.89
C LEU A 135 13.20 0.19 5.47
N GLY A 136 12.25 0.04 4.54
CA GLY A 136 12.39 0.60 3.19
C GLY A 136 12.34 2.12 3.21
N ILE A 137 11.39 2.73 3.92
CA ILE A 137 11.24 4.19 4.06
C ILE A 137 12.50 4.83 4.66
N GLU A 138 13.11 4.21 5.67
CA GLU A 138 14.34 4.70 6.32
C GLU A 138 15.56 4.77 5.39
N GLN A 139 15.53 4.08 4.23
CA GLN A 139 16.58 4.19 3.22
C GLN A 139 16.38 5.41 2.30
N VAL A 140 15.22 6.07 2.34
CA VAL A 140 14.89 7.16 1.42
C VAL A 140 15.58 8.44 1.85
N LYS A 141 16.54 8.87 1.04
CA LYS A 141 17.24 10.15 1.17
C LYS A 141 17.93 10.50 -0.14
N PRO A 142 18.33 11.76 -0.36
CA PRO A 142 19.10 12.13 -1.54
C PRO A 142 20.36 11.27 -1.72
N ASN A 143 20.62 10.86 -2.96
CA ASN A 143 21.75 10.02 -3.38
C ASN A 143 21.69 8.54 -2.94
N ALA A 144 20.71 8.10 -2.15
CA ALA A 144 20.38 6.68 -2.04
C ALA A 144 19.76 6.18 -3.36
N THR A 145 19.60 4.87 -3.50
CA THR A 145 19.01 4.25 -4.68
C THR A 145 17.74 3.48 -4.32
N LEU A 146 16.87 3.20 -5.29
CA LEU A 146 15.75 2.28 -5.05
C LEU A 146 16.23 0.87 -4.70
N TYR A 147 17.46 0.51 -5.07
CA TYR A 147 18.09 -0.74 -4.63
C TYR A 147 18.26 -0.81 -3.11
N ASP A 148 18.64 0.30 -2.46
CA ASP A 148 18.81 0.35 -1.01
C ASP A 148 17.48 0.10 -0.31
N VAL A 149 16.41 0.72 -0.80
CA VAL A 149 15.02 0.50 -0.33
C VAL A 149 14.63 -0.97 -0.48
N ALA A 150 14.74 -1.50 -1.69
CA ALA A 150 14.36 -2.88 -2.02
C ALA A 150 15.17 -3.92 -1.22
N LYS A 151 16.47 -3.68 -1.04
CA LYS A 151 17.36 -4.56 -0.29
C LYS A 151 17.00 -4.60 1.19
N ALA A 152 16.68 -3.46 1.81
CA ALA A 152 16.26 -3.42 3.21
C ALA A 152 15.00 -4.24 3.43
N ILE A 153 13.98 -4.06 2.56
CA ILE A 153 12.72 -4.80 2.58
C ILE A 153 12.96 -6.31 2.44
N GLN A 154 13.65 -6.72 1.38
CA GLN A 154 13.89 -8.14 1.10
C GLN A 154 14.69 -8.81 2.21
N THR A 155 15.77 -8.17 2.68
CA THR A 155 16.61 -8.71 3.73
C THR A 155 15.81 -9.00 5.00
N HIS A 156 14.93 -8.07 5.41
CA HIS A 156 14.11 -8.24 6.60
C HIS A 156 13.05 -9.33 6.43
N ALA A 157 12.36 -9.35 5.29
CA ALA A 157 11.35 -10.38 4.98
C ALA A 157 11.97 -11.79 5.01
N GLU A 158 13.10 -11.99 4.31
CA GLU A 158 13.78 -13.27 4.22
C GLU A 158 14.40 -13.72 5.56
N ALA A 159 14.90 -12.79 6.38
CA ALA A 159 15.39 -13.08 7.74
C ALA A 159 14.27 -13.61 8.66
N ASN A 160 13.00 -13.24 8.37
CA ASN A 160 11.80 -13.75 9.05
C ASN A 160 11.20 -15.00 8.36
N ASN A 161 11.88 -15.59 7.37
CA ASN A 161 11.43 -16.73 6.57
C ASN A 161 10.15 -16.45 5.76
N TYR A 162 9.95 -15.21 5.32
CA TYR A 162 8.88 -14.79 4.42
C TYR A 162 9.43 -14.46 3.03
N SER A 163 8.54 -14.34 2.05
CA SER A 163 8.90 -14.03 0.68
C SER A 163 8.31 -12.71 0.23
N VAL A 164 9.05 -11.96 -0.57
CA VAL A 164 8.58 -10.72 -1.21
C VAL A 164 7.99 -11.06 -2.57
N VAL A 165 6.79 -10.55 -2.86
CA VAL A 165 6.12 -10.65 -4.17
C VAL A 165 6.93 -9.86 -5.21
N ARG A 166 7.02 -10.40 -6.44
CA ARG A 166 7.87 -9.83 -7.50
C ARG A 166 7.09 -9.27 -8.69
N GLU A 167 5.85 -9.72 -8.89
CA GLU A 167 5.02 -9.36 -10.05
C GLU A 167 4.30 -8.03 -9.87
N TYR A 168 4.28 -7.50 -8.65
CA TYR A 168 3.66 -6.22 -8.28
C TYR A 168 4.67 -5.38 -7.51
N CYS A 169 4.55 -4.06 -7.62
CA CYS A 169 5.52 -3.13 -7.05
C CYS A 169 4.86 -1.79 -6.71
N GLY A 170 5.56 -0.97 -5.97
CA GLY A 170 5.23 0.44 -5.81
C GLY A 170 5.55 1.24 -7.07
N HIS A 171 5.17 2.48 -7.09
CA HIS A 171 5.23 3.31 -8.29
C HIS A 171 5.38 4.80 -7.96
N GLY A 172 5.92 5.55 -8.91
CA GLY A 172 5.79 7.00 -8.88
C GLY A 172 4.32 7.40 -8.91
N ILE A 173 3.97 8.50 -8.29
CA ILE A 173 2.60 8.99 -8.20
C ILE A 173 2.55 10.51 -8.33
N GLY A 174 1.44 11.03 -8.86
CA GLY A 174 1.29 12.47 -9.07
C GLY A 174 -0.05 12.83 -9.65
N ALA A 175 -0.03 13.54 -10.76
CA ALA A 175 -1.22 13.80 -11.56
C ALA A 175 -1.76 12.54 -12.24
N GLU A 176 -0.88 11.56 -12.49
CA GLU A 176 -1.28 10.21 -12.88
C GLU A 176 -1.22 9.28 -11.68
N PHE A 177 -2.09 8.26 -11.65
CA PHE A 177 -2.11 7.25 -10.60
C PHE A 177 -0.78 6.50 -10.55
N HIS A 178 -0.34 5.97 -11.69
CA HIS A 178 0.94 5.27 -11.82
C HIS A 178 1.88 6.05 -12.73
N GLU A 179 3.00 6.49 -12.16
CA GLU A 179 4.10 7.16 -12.86
C GLU A 179 5.40 6.36 -12.69
N GLU A 180 6.44 6.72 -13.42
CA GLU A 180 7.80 6.26 -13.12
C GLU A 180 8.34 6.90 -11.81
N PRO A 181 9.16 6.18 -11.04
CA PRO A 181 9.73 4.86 -11.33
C PRO A 181 8.83 3.71 -10.84
N GLN A 182 9.09 2.49 -11.34
CA GLN A 182 8.66 1.28 -10.65
C GLN A 182 9.52 1.10 -9.38
N VAL A 183 8.86 0.84 -8.25
CA VAL A 183 9.52 0.66 -6.95
C VAL A 183 9.42 -0.81 -6.55
N LEU A 184 10.35 -1.62 -7.04
CA LEU A 184 10.41 -3.03 -6.69
C LEU A 184 10.79 -3.19 -5.21
N HIS A 185 10.23 -4.19 -4.54
CA HIS A 185 10.49 -4.47 -3.13
C HIS A 185 11.50 -5.60 -2.91
N TYR A 186 12.19 -6.02 -3.97
CA TYR A 186 13.29 -6.98 -3.96
C TYR A 186 14.51 -6.40 -4.68
N ALA A 187 15.71 -6.81 -4.28
CA ALA A 187 16.99 -6.25 -4.73
C ALA A 187 17.32 -6.69 -6.17
N ALA A 188 16.72 -5.95 -7.14
CA ALA A 188 17.01 -6.09 -8.56
C ALA A 188 18.14 -5.13 -8.97
N GLU A 189 19.11 -5.61 -9.75
CA GLU A 189 20.33 -4.85 -10.09
C GLU A 189 20.02 -3.52 -10.80
N GLU A 190 18.99 -3.48 -11.65
CA GLU A 190 18.54 -2.28 -12.37
C GLU A 190 18.12 -1.12 -11.46
N LEU A 191 17.73 -1.39 -10.22
CA LEU A 191 17.37 -0.37 -9.24
C LEU A 191 18.57 0.47 -8.76
N LYS A 192 19.80 0.00 -8.97
CA LYS A 192 21.03 0.74 -8.64
C LYS A 192 21.21 2.00 -9.49
N ASP A 193 20.61 2.01 -10.68
CA ASP A 193 20.68 3.14 -11.61
C ASP A 193 19.62 4.22 -11.28
N ILE A 194 18.67 3.93 -10.39
CA ILE A 194 17.62 4.87 -9.98
C ILE A 194 18.05 5.55 -8.68
N VAL A 195 18.76 6.67 -8.85
CA VAL A 195 19.24 7.50 -7.73
C VAL A 195 18.13 8.44 -7.29
N LEU A 196 17.82 8.43 -5.99
CA LEU A 196 16.80 9.26 -5.38
C LEU A 196 17.21 10.73 -5.35
N LYS A 197 16.30 11.61 -5.77
CA LYS A 197 16.50 13.06 -5.83
C LYS A 197 15.34 13.78 -5.13
N PRO A 198 15.62 14.91 -4.47
CA PRO A 198 14.56 15.74 -3.91
C PRO A 198 13.46 16.03 -4.93
N GLY A 199 12.21 15.97 -4.50
CA GLY A 199 11.03 16.14 -5.36
C GLY A 199 10.53 14.88 -6.07
N MET A 200 11.22 13.74 -5.97
CA MET A 200 10.63 12.45 -6.34
C MET A 200 9.53 12.08 -5.36
N VAL A 201 8.38 11.61 -5.87
CA VAL A 201 7.25 11.10 -5.08
C VAL A 201 6.86 9.73 -5.59
N PHE A 202 6.75 8.75 -4.68
CA PHE A 202 6.41 7.36 -5.02
C PHE A 202 5.80 6.64 -3.82
N THR A 203 5.20 5.47 -4.07
CA THR A 203 4.71 4.55 -3.05
C THR A 203 5.79 3.53 -2.66
N ILE A 204 5.79 3.11 -1.41
CA ILE A 204 6.46 1.90 -0.94
C ILE A 204 5.36 1.03 -0.32
N GLU A 205 5.17 -0.18 -0.88
CA GLU A 205 4.00 -1.02 -0.61
C GLU A 205 4.36 -2.53 -0.62
N PRO A 206 5.30 -2.99 0.20
CA PRO A 206 5.79 -4.34 0.13
C PRO A 206 4.69 -5.37 0.43
N MET A 207 4.46 -6.28 -0.52
CA MET A 207 3.59 -7.45 -0.37
C MET A 207 4.44 -8.62 0.12
N ILE A 208 4.17 -9.07 1.34
CA ILE A 208 4.95 -10.10 2.05
C ILE A 208 4.10 -11.37 2.21
N ASN A 209 4.59 -12.49 1.68
CA ASN A 209 3.91 -13.77 1.73
C ASN A 209 4.48 -14.67 2.83
N LEU A 210 3.58 -15.33 3.58
CA LEU A 210 3.93 -16.37 4.58
C LEU A 210 4.61 -17.59 3.94
N GLY A 211 4.40 -17.81 2.65
CA GLY A 211 4.93 -18.93 1.89
C GLY A 211 5.86 -18.49 0.78
N LYS A 212 5.61 -19.00 -0.44
CA LYS A 212 6.40 -18.67 -1.63
C LYS A 212 5.98 -17.32 -2.22
N ALA A 213 6.90 -16.70 -2.96
CA ALA A 213 6.66 -15.43 -3.64
C ALA A 213 5.63 -15.51 -4.76
N ASP A 214 5.50 -16.67 -5.41
CA ASP A 214 4.65 -16.86 -6.58
C ASP A 214 3.19 -16.49 -6.33
N VAL A 215 2.60 -15.75 -7.26
CA VAL A 215 1.20 -15.32 -7.22
C VAL A 215 0.42 -15.81 -8.43
N LYS A 216 -0.89 -15.65 -8.39
CA LYS A 216 -1.81 -16.01 -9.46
C LYS A 216 -2.92 -14.98 -9.57
N LEU A 217 -3.13 -14.48 -10.78
CA LEU A 217 -4.30 -13.67 -11.13
C LEU A 217 -5.54 -14.58 -11.27
N LEU A 218 -6.66 -14.16 -10.67
CA LEU A 218 -7.93 -14.86 -10.78
C LEU A 218 -8.70 -14.50 -12.07
N PRO A 219 -9.73 -15.28 -12.45
CA PRO A 219 -10.51 -15.04 -13.68
C PRO A 219 -11.28 -13.72 -13.73
N ASP A 220 -11.41 -12.99 -12.62
CA ASP A 220 -11.96 -11.64 -12.56
C ASP A 220 -11.01 -10.57 -13.14
N ASN A 221 -9.81 -10.97 -13.55
CA ASN A 221 -8.73 -10.15 -14.10
C ASN A 221 -8.14 -9.09 -13.15
N TRP A 222 -8.46 -9.15 -11.84
CA TRP A 222 -8.00 -8.21 -10.83
C TRP A 222 -7.41 -8.88 -9.60
N THR A 223 -8.19 -9.77 -8.96
CA THR A 223 -7.80 -10.38 -7.70
C THR A 223 -6.55 -11.23 -7.83
N VAL A 224 -5.50 -10.86 -7.12
CA VAL A 224 -4.23 -11.59 -7.07
C VAL A 224 -4.16 -12.40 -5.79
N VAL A 225 -3.83 -13.68 -5.88
CA VAL A 225 -3.70 -14.57 -4.72
C VAL A 225 -2.33 -15.24 -4.70
N THR A 226 -1.87 -15.60 -3.50
CA THR A 226 -0.69 -16.46 -3.35
C THR A 226 -0.95 -17.82 -4.03
N LYS A 227 0.01 -18.32 -4.79
CA LYS A 227 -0.14 -19.57 -5.53
C LYS A 227 -0.26 -20.79 -4.62
N ASP A 228 0.39 -20.75 -3.45
CA ASP A 228 0.34 -21.78 -2.42
C ASP A 228 -0.81 -21.62 -1.42
N ARG A 229 -1.65 -20.57 -1.58
CA ARG A 229 -2.82 -20.27 -0.73
C ARG A 229 -2.48 -19.90 0.72
N LYS A 230 -1.22 -19.61 1.03
CA LYS A 230 -0.82 -19.06 2.33
C LYS A 230 -1.13 -17.57 2.42
N LEU A 231 -1.09 -17.02 3.64
CA LEU A 231 -1.40 -15.62 3.90
C LEU A 231 -0.43 -14.68 3.20
N SER A 232 -0.93 -13.49 2.86
CA SER A 232 -0.16 -12.34 2.42
C SER A 232 -0.53 -11.12 3.25
N ALA A 233 0.41 -10.19 3.44
CA ALA A 233 0.19 -8.91 4.10
C ALA A 233 0.89 -7.79 3.34
N GLN A 234 0.26 -6.61 3.29
CA GLN A 234 0.77 -5.41 2.64
C GLN A 234 0.52 -4.20 3.52
N TRP A 235 1.50 -3.32 3.62
CA TRP A 235 1.37 -1.98 4.17
C TRP A 235 1.95 -1.00 3.17
N GLU A 236 1.42 0.20 3.15
CA GLU A 236 1.84 1.17 2.15
C GLU A 236 1.82 2.59 2.66
N HIS A 237 2.78 3.36 2.17
CA HIS A 237 2.81 4.81 2.23
C HIS A 237 3.22 5.44 0.91
N THR A 238 2.62 6.60 0.62
CA THR A 238 3.13 7.58 -0.34
C THR A 238 4.06 8.55 0.37
N LEU A 239 5.23 8.79 -0.22
CA LEU A 239 6.24 9.69 0.34
C LEU A 239 7.00 10.48 -0.73
N ALA A 240 7.55 11.61 -0.32
CA ALA A 240 8.47 12.40 -1.12
C ALA A 240 9.91 12.28 -0.62
N VAL A 241 10.88 12.35 -1.52
CA VAL A 241 12.27 12.61 -1.17
C VAL A 241 12.44 14.11 -0.90
N THR A 242 12.96 14.47 0.28
CA THR A 242 13.28 15.86 0.66
C THR A 242 14.76 16.16 0.46
N GLU A 243 15.21 17.37 0.79
CA GLU A 243 16.63 17.76 0.68
C GLU A 243 17.55 16.98 1.63
N ASP A 244 17.01 16.46 2.73
CA ASP A 244 17.75 15.81 3.81
C ASP A 244 17.23 14.41 4.22
N GLY A 245 16.15 13.93 3.58
CA GLY A 245 15.53 12.63 3.90
C GLY A 245 14.26 12.39 3.13
N TYR A 246 13.16 12.20 3.84
CA TYR A 246 11.84 11.93 3.26
C TYR A 246 10.72 12.63 4.03
N GLU A 247 9.56 12.75 3.40
CA GLU A 247 8.31 13.19 4.01
C GLU A 247 7.18 12.22 3.61
N ILE A 248 6.47 11.67 4.58
CA ILE A 248 5.34 10.77 4.33
C ILE A 248 4.05 11.57 4.27
N PHE A 249 3.29 11.44 3.18
CA PHE A 249 2.03 12.16 2.97
C PHE A 249 0.82 11.44 3.55
N THR A 250 0.95 10.15 3.83
CA THR A 250 -0.16 9.25 4.19
C THR A 250 -0.08 8.74 5.63
N MET A 251 0.54 9.52 6.53
CA MET A 251 0.58 9.14 7.96
C MET A 251 -0.82 9.12 8.56
N ARG A 252 -1.16 8.04 9.23
CA ARG A 252 -2.43 7.83 9.91
C ARG A 252 -2.38 8.38 11.33
N GLN A 253 -3.55 8.67 11.91
CA GLN A 253 -3.63 9.20 13.27
C GLN A 253 -3.02 8.20 14.28
N GLY A 254 -2.06 8.67 15.06
CA GLY A 254 -1.39 7.87 16.09
C GLY A 254 -0.40 6.83 15.56
N GLU A 255 -0.15 6.80 14.26
CA GLU A 255 0.88 5.93 13.70
C GLU A 255 2.28 6.41 14.10
N THR A 256 3.13 5.47 14.46
CA THR A 256 4.53 5.73 14.80
C THR A 256 5.44 4.92 13.88
N PRO A 257 6.56 5.50 13.43
CA PRO A 257 7.58 4.75 12.71
C PRO A 257 8.04 3.52 13.48
N PHE A 258 8.35 2.45 12.76
CA PHE A 258 9.09 1.34 13.32
C PHE A 258 10.59 1.68 13.23
N LEU A 259 11.21 1.85 14.37
CA LEU A 259 12.66 2.02 14.48
C LEU A 259 13.22 0.69 15.04
N PRO A 260 14.06 -0.04 14.30
CA PRO A 260 14.75 -1.19 14.88
C PRO A 260 15.67 -0.74 16.00
N GLU A 261 15.68 -1.52 17.10
CA GLU A 261 16.60 -1.33 18.24
C GLU A 261 18.06 -1.54 17.85
#